data_78992af4f5f1d07be05f44283f8039fe
#
_entry.id   78992af4f5f1d07be05f44283f8039fe
#
_cell.length_a   1.000
_cell.length_b   1.000
_cell.length_c   1.000
_cell.angle_alpha   90.00
_cell.angle_beta   90.00
_cell.angle_gamma   90.00
#
_symmetry.space_group_name_H-M   'P 1'
#
loop_
_entity.id
_entity.type
_entity.pdbx_description
1 polymer ?
#
loop_
_entity_poly.entity_id
_entity_poly.type
_entity_poly.pdbx_seq_one_letter_code
_entity_poly.pdbx_strand_id
1 'polypeptide(L)'
;MKPKKKIRNLDFSSEKQAKQKKMRSFIIAFSSFVIILGTISVFIFMKSVDFNLNNLVQSTTDSDESTSDLTTASYALSGRVGILLVFTDDSGELISVSTLDCNMDIKCISVVQLPAETSVGSDSLKAIYQKGGAAALEKPLTDISGLSFTKYIKMSQTQLKKVVSKIGDVTVRIPSDINYKGADFSLLLDAGDQNLTSDLFCKYFLYADNSGKRDAAVSLLNALMTAKNVTAQDTLFNFIMNNTDTDISVVDYSKVSSALTLFVQEKSGNVASAANEFPEVTKKNEK
;
A
#
# COMPACT_ATOMS: atom_id res chain seq x y z
N MET A 1 62.33 -32.41 -49.29
CA MET A 1 62.24 -31.46 -48.17
C MET A 1 60.82 -30.87 -48.09
N LYS A 2 60.04 -31.17 -47.08
CA LYS A 2 58.69 -30.62 -46.88
C LYS A 2 58.75 -29.43 -45.93
N PRO A 3 58.09 -28.28 -46.17
CA PRO A 3 58.14 -27.14 -45.28
C PRO A 3 57.32 -27.37 -44.05
N LYS A 4 57.89 -27.09 -42.87
CA LYS A 4 57.21 -27.11 -41.55
C LYS A 4 56.22 -25.97 -41.46
N LYS A 5 54.93 -26.33 -41.27
CA LYS A 5 53.86 -25.34 -40.90
C LYS A 5 54.16 -24.75 -39.53
N LYS A 6 54.36 -23.44 -39.46
CA LYS A 6 54.41 -22.66 -38.22
C LYS A 6 53.00 -22.57 -37.62
N ILE A 7 52.81 -23.18 -36.44
CA ILE A 7 51.57 -23.04 -35.66
C ILE A 7 51.63 -21.64 -35.01
N ARG A 8 50.68 -20.78 -35.39
CA ARG A 8 50.47 -19.50 -34.70
C ARG A 8 49.78 -19.81 -33.37
N ASN A 9 50.45 -19.61 -32.27
CA ASN A 9 49.84 -19.58 -30.96
C ASN A 9 48.93 -18.33 -30.89
N LEU A 10 47.63 -18.56 -30.90
CA LEU A 10 46.65 -17.52 -30.63
C LEU A 10 46.73 -17.16 -29.15
N ASP A 11 47.15 -15.92 -28.89
CA ASP A 11 47.34 -15.38 -27.56
C ASP A 11 45.97 -14.96 -26.96
N PHE A 12 45.31 -15.90 -26.28
CA PHE A 12 44.02 -15.68 -25.60
C PHE A 12 44.16 -14.83 -24.31
N SER A 13 45.39 -14.43 -23.93
CA SER A 13 45.61 -13.69 -22.68
C SER A 13 45.25 -12.22 -22.77
N SER A 14 45.37 -11.61 -23.95
CA SER A 14 45.10 -10.18 -24.16
C SER A 14 43.62 -9.81 -24.12
N GLU A 15 42.74 -10.68 -24.63
CA GLU A 15 41.27 -10.45 -24.58
C GLU A 15 40.70 -10.55 -23.18
N LYS A 16 41.16 -11.52 -22.36
CA LYS A 16 40.75 -11.63 -20.96
C LYS A 16 41.17 -10.42 -20.14
N GLN A 17 42.39 -9.91 -20.35
CA GLN A 17 42.86 -8.71 -19.65
C GLN A 17 42.10 -7.45 -20.07
N ALA A 18 41.75 -7.30 -21.35
CA ALA A 18 40.94 -6.18 -21.84
C ALA A 18 39.51 -6.21 -21.29
N LYS A 19 38.88 -7.42 -21.22
CA LYS A 19 37.55 -7.59 -20.58
C LYS A 19 37.60 -7.30 -19.08
N GLN A 20 38.64 -7.75 -18.37
CA GLN A 20 38.81 -7.44 -16.95
C GLN A 20 39.03 -5.94 -16.67
N LYS A 21 39.81 -5.25 -17.52
CA LYS A 21 39.98 -3.78 -17.38
C LYS A 21 38.66 -3.04 -17.61
N LYS A 22 37.89 -3.40 -18.64
CA LYS A 22 36.57 -2.81 -18.91
C LYS A 22 35.58 -3.07 -17.76
N MET A 23 35.55 -4.29 -17.21
CA MET A 23 34.70 -4.65 -16.10
C MET A 23 35.09 -3.91 -14.80
N ARG A 24 36.40 -3.77 -14.52
CA ARG A 24 36.88 -2.96 -13.38
C ARG A 24 36.51 -1.48 -13.52
N SER A 25 36.69 -0.90 -14.70
CA SER A 25 36.30 0.47 -14.99
C SER A 25 34.78 0.70 -14.85
N PHE A 26 33.97 -0.26 -15.29
CA PHE A 26 32.52 -0.22 -15.10
C PHE A 26 32.11 -0.32 -13.62
N ILE A 27 32.74 -1.22 -12.86
CA ILE A 27 32.46 -1.36 -11.41
C ILE A 27 32.82 -0.07 -10.66
N ILE A 28 33.97 0.55 -10.99
CA ILE A 28 34.39 1.82 -10.36
C ILE A 28 33.43 2.95 -10.72
N ALA A 29 33.00 3.06 -11.98
CA ALA A 29 32.06 4.09 -12.42
C ALA A 29 30.66 3.87 -11.79
N PHE A 30 30.22 2.62 -11.69
CA PHE A 30 28.94 2.28 -11.05
C PHE A 30 28.97 2.53 -9.54
N SER A 31 30.07 2.17 -8.85
CA SER A 31 30.24 2.46 -7.41
C SER A 31 30.24 3.96 -7.13
N SER A 32 30.93 4.76 -7.95
CA SER A 32 30.95 6.21 -7.77
C SER A 32 29.57 6.83 -8.02
N PHE A 33 28.81 6.32 -8.97
CA PHE A 33 27.43 6.75 -9.24
C PHE A 33 26.50 6.43 -8.07
N VAL A 34 26.59 5.23 -7.49
CA VAL A 34 25.81 4.82 -6.31
C VAL A 34 26.16 5.67 -5.10
N ILE A 35 27.43 6.00 -4.89
CA ILE A 35 27.88 6.88 -3.79
C ILE A 35 27.30 8.29 -3.98
N ILE A 36 27.35 8.84 -5.20
CA ILE A 36 26.82 10.18 -5.50
C ILE A 36 25.29 10.19 -5.28
N LEU A 37 24.56 9.20 -5.77
CA LEU A 37 23.11 9.09 -5.54
C LEU A 37 22.79 8.92 -4.05
N GLY A 38 23.58 8.12 -3.32
CA GLY A 38 23.42 7.93 -1.88
C GLY A 38 23.62 9.23 -1.11
N THR A 39 24.66 10.01 -1.44
CA THR A 39 24.90 11.30 -0.77
C THR A 39 23.84 12.35 -1.09
N ILE A 40 23.34 12.39 -2.34
CA ILE A 40 22.23 13.27 -2.72
C ILE A 40 20.95 12.88 -1.98
N SER A 41 20.65 11.58 -1.89
CA SER A 41 19.49 11.07 -1.15
C SER A 41 19.56 11.41 0.34
N VAL A 42 20.73 11.26 0.96
CA VAL A 42 20.94 11.65 2.37
C VAL A 42 20.77 13.16 2.55
N PHE A 43 21.27 13.98 1.61
CA PHE A 43 21.15 15.44 1.69
C PHE A 43 19.71 15.92 1.52
N ILE A 44 18.95 15.30 0.60
CA ILE A 44 17.51 15.57 0.42
C ILE A 44 16.74 15.13 1.66
N PHE A 45 17.08 13.97 2.23
CA PHE A 45 16.47 13.46 3.45
C PHE A 45 16.75 14.38 4.65
N MET A 46 18.00 14.83 4.85
CA MET A 46 18.35 15.77 5.92
C MET A 46 17.60 17.11 5.79
N LYS A 47 17.39 17.58 4.57
CA LYS A 47 16.65 18.82 4.30
C LYS A 47 15.13 18.65 4.45
N SER A 48 14.59 17.45 4.21
CA SER A 48 13.17 17.11 4.33
C SER A 48 12.73 16.88 5.79
N VAL A 49 13.66 16.60 6.70
CA VAL A 49 13.35 16.22 8.10
C VAL A 49 13.73 17.32 9.11
N ASP A 50 14.13 18.55 8.65
CA ASP A 50 14.63 19.63 9.51
C ASP A 50 15.62 19.11 10.58
N PHE A 51 16.62 18.32 10.14
CA PHE A 51 17.57 17.68 11.03
C PHE A 51 18.48 18.72 11.67
N ASN A 52 18.17 19.12 12.90
CA ASN A 52 18.94 20.09 13.65
C ASN A 52 20.08 19.37 14.39
N LEU A 53 21.29 19.46 13.85
CA LEU A 53 22.51 18.88 14.43
C LEU A 53 22.83 19.40 15.84
N ASN A 54 22.30 20.53 16.25
CA ASN A 54 22.53 21.09 17.56
C ASN A 54 21.96 20.26 18.71
N ASN A 55 20.94 19.42 18.46
CA ASN A 55 20.38 18.53 19.47
C ASN A 55 21.21 17.25 19.70
N LEU A 56 22.17 16.94 18.83
CA LEU A 56 23.05 15.78 18.98
C LEU A 56 24.35 16.09 19.77
N VAL A 57 24.73 17.36 19.87
CA VAL A 57 25.99 17.77 20.54
C VAL A 57 25.75 18.03 22.03
N GLN A 58 24.49 18.17 22.48
CA GLN A 58 24.19 18.53 23.87
C GLN A 58 23.99 17.32 24.82
N SER A 59 24.09 16.08 24.31
CA SER A 59 23.89 14.87 25.15
C SER A 59 25.20 14.14 25.56
N THR A 60 26.35 14.79 25.48
CA THR A 60 27.63 14.15 25.89
C THR A 60 28.36 14.87 27.03
N THR A 61 27.67 15.58 27.92
CA THR A 61 28.26 16.02 29.18
C THR A 61 27.16 16.10 30.22
N ASP A 62 26.89 14.98 30.88
CA ASP A 62 26.67 14.90 32.32
C ASP A 62 26.42 13.42 32.67
N SER A 63 27.45 12.86 33.32
CA SER A 63 27.41 11.57 34.01
C SER A 63 26.74 11.79 35.36
N ASP A 64 25.52 11.27 35.53
CA ASP A 64 25.05 10.85 36.85
C ASP A 64 24.12 9.67 36.71
N GLU A 65 24.40 8.62 37.49
CA GLU A 65 23.66 7.39 37.60
C GLU A 65 22.20 7.64 37.97
N SER A 66 21.31 7.28 37.08
CA SER A 66 19.91 6.99 37.40
C SER A 66 19.41 5.89 36.49
N THR A 67 18.95 4.82 37.09
CA THR A 67 18.24 3.70 36.47
C THR A 67 17.33 4.19 35.34
N SER A 68 17.75 3.92 34.10
CA SER A 68 16.97 4.25 32.92
C SER A 68 15.77 3.33 32.86
N ASP A 69 14.62 3.83 33.34
CA ASP A 69 13.35 3.48 32.77
C ASP A 69 13.44 3.73 31.26
N LEU A 70 13.54 2.68 30.49
CA LEU A 70 13.31 2.70 29.06
C LEU A 70 11.83 3.06 28.86
N THR A 71 11.50 4.33 28.98
CA THR A 71 10.27 4.86 28.46
C THR A 71 10.31 4.60 26.96
N THR A 72 9.73 3.49 26.54
CA THR A 72 9.33 3.25 25.17
C THR A 72 8.62 4.52 24.73
N ALA A 73 9.24 5.30 23.85
CA ALA A 73 8.59 6.45 23.26
C ALA A 73 7.28 5.92 22.64
N SER A 74 6.18 6.14 23.32
CA SER A 74 4.86 5.81 22.84
C SER A 74 4.64 6.72 21.62
N TYR A 75 4.86 6.19 20.43
CA TYR A 75 4.38 6.83 19.21
C TYR A 75 2.87 6.80 19.28
N ALA A 76 2.30 7.80 19.92
CA ALA A 76 0.86 8.00 19.90
C ALA A 76 0.48 8.30 18.46
N LEU A 77 -0.10 7.29 17.79
CA LEU A 77 -0.79 7.52 16.54
C LEU A 77 -1.94 8.49 16.82
N SER A 78 -1.82 9.68 16.29
CA SER A 78 -2.88 10.68 16.36
C SER A 78 -3.21 11.20 14.97
N GLY A 79 -4.46 11.59 14.77
CA GLY A 79 -4.92 12.20 13.54
C GLY A 79 -5.70 11.27 12.62
N ARG A 80 -6.01 11.78 11.43
CA ARG A 80 -6.79 11.11 10.39
C ARG A 80 -6.03 11.07 9.09
N VAL A 81 -6.06 9.92 8.40
CA VAL A 81 -5.44 9.71 7.10
C VAL A 81 -6.47 9.12 6.15
N GLY A 82 -6.63 9.75 4.99
CA GLY A 82 -7.46 9.26 3.90
C GLY A 82 -6.65 8.43 2.91
N ILE A 83 -7.14 7.23 2.58
CA ILE A 83 -6.56 6.36 1.56
C ILE A 83 -7.66 5.95 0.58
N LEU A 84 -7.34 5.88 -0.70
CA LEU A 84 -8.24 5.38 -1.74
C LEU A 84 -7.91 3.93 -2.09
N LEU A 85 -8.91 3.04 -2.05
CA LEU A 85 -8.83 1.75 -2.69
C LEU A 85 -9.59 1.84 -4.03
N VAL A 86 -8.85 1.76 -5.12
CA VAL A 86 -9.38 1.89 -6.48
C VAL A 86 -9.46 0.52 -7.12
N PHE A 87 -10.66 0.07 -7.46
CA PHE A 87 -10.89 -1.23 -8.07
C PHE A 87 -11.19 -1.08 -9.55
N THR A 88 -10.46 -1.83 -10.37
CA THR A 88 -10.65 -1.89 -11.82
C THR A 88 -10.94 -3.31 -12.26
N ASP A 89 -11.48 -3.47 -13.46
CA ASP A 89 -11.42 -4.74 -14.16
C ASP A 89 -9.98 -4.99 -14.69
N ASP A 90 -9.77 -6.17 -15.29
CA ASP A 90 -8.46 -6.52 -15.86
C ASP A 90 -8.16 -5.78 -17.17
N SER A 91 -9.15 -5.08 -17.77
CA SER A 91 -8.94 -4.15 -18.89
C SER A 91 -8.50 -2.75 -18.43
N GLY A 92 -8.56 -2.49 -17.13
CA GLY A 92 -8.23 -1.21 -16.50
C GLY A 92 -9.40 -0.23 -16.38
N GLU A 93 -10.65 -0.66 -16.67
CA GLU A 93 -11.83 0.17 -16.43
C GLU A 93 -12.17 0.26 -14.93
N LEU A 94 -12.53 1.47 -14.46
CA LEU A 94 -12.92 1.68 -13.07
C LEU A 94 -14.24 0.97 -12.75
N ILE A 95 -14.22 0.10 -11.74
CA ILE A 95 -15.42 -0.56 -11.19
C ILE A 95 -15.99 0.27 -10.05
N SER A 96 -15.13 0.65 -9.10
CA SER A 96 -15.53 1.40 -7.90
C SER A 96 -14.33 1.94 -7.13
N VAL A 97 -14.60 2.84 -6.20
CA VAL A 97 -13.62 3.39 -5.26
C VAL A 97 -14.14 3.20 -3.85
N SER A 98 -13.33 2.61 -2.96
CA SER A 98 -13.56 2.66 -1.52
C SER A 98 -12.67 3.73 -0.92
N THR A 99 -13.29 4.68 -0.20
CA THR A 99 -12.53 5.64 0.58
C THR A 99 -12.34 5.10 1.99
N LEU A 100 -11.11 5.12 2.47
CA LEU A 100 -10.74 4.73 3.82
C LEU A 100 -10.44 5.98 4.64
N ASP A 101 -11.19 6.20 5.69
CA ASP A 101 -10.93 7.20 6.71
C ASP A 101 -10.30 6.51 7.92
N CYS A 102 -8.98 6.54 7.97
CA CYS A 102 -8.20 5.93 9.05
C CYS A 102 -8.08 6.93 10.20
N ASN A 103 -8.96 6.83 11.18
CA ASN A 103 -8.93 7.65 12.38
C ASN A 103 -8.14 6.95 13.49
N MET A 104 -6.94 7.45 13.74
CA MET A 104 -6.01 6.85 14.69
C MET A 104 -6.39 7.12 16.14
N ASP A 105 -7.10 8.22 16.40
CA ASP A 105 -7.50 8.59 17.77
C ASP A 105 -8.53 7.61 18.35
N ILE A 106 -9.46 7.15 17.52
CA ILE A 106 -10.48 6.16 17.89
C ILE A 106 -10.19 4.74 17.40
N LYS A 107 -9.05 4.53 16.74
CA LYS A 107 -8.62 3.24 16.20
C LYS A 107 -9.70 2.58 15.34
N CYS A 108 -10.19 3.33 14.36
CA CYS A 108 -11.25 2.91 13.46
C CYS A 108 -10.94 3.31 12.01
N ILE A 109 -11.23 2.41 11.08
CA ILE A 109 -11.19 2.67 9.64
C ILE A 109 -12.64 2.69 9.14
N SER A 110 -13.14 3.87 8.78
CA SER A 110 -14.47 3.98 8.17
C SER A 110 -14.36 3.83 6.66
N VAL A 111 -15.20 2.96 6.09
CA VAL A 111 -15.18 2.64 4.66
C VAL A 111 -16.45 3.17 4.01
N VAL A 112 -16.31 4.08 3.05
CA VAL A 112 -17.39 4.52 2.16
C VAL A 112 -17.12 3.96 0.76
N GLN A 113 -18.11 3.31 0.18
CA GLN A 113 -18.03 2.73 -1.17
C GLN A 113 -18.71 3.63 -2.18
N LEU A 114 -18.02 3.94 -3.25
CA LEU A 114 -18.48 4.80 -4.34
C LEU A 114 -18.46 4.04 -5.67
N PRO A 115 -19.63 3.88 -6.35
CA PRO A 115 -19.66 3.38 -7.71
C PRO A 115 -18.87 4.27 -8.68
N ALA A 116 -18.38 3.68 -9.77
CA ALA A 116 -17.67 4.42 -10.82
C ALA A 116 -18.49 5.59 -11.42
N GLU A 117 -19.81 5.47 -11.42
CA GLU A 117 -20.73 6.47 -11.95
C GLU A 117 -21.05 7.60 -10.96
N THR A 118 -20.50 7.57 -9.74
CA THR A 118 -20.69 8.63 -8.75
C THR A 118 -20.23 9.97 -9.32
N SER A 119 -21.14 10.96 -9.31
CA SER A 119 -20.85 12.30 -9.80
C SER A 119 -20.05 13.11 -8.78
N VAL A 120 -18.97 13.76 -9.23
CA VAL A 120 -18.15 14.69 -8.45
C VAL A 120 -17.97 15.96 -9.27
N GLY A 121 -18.67 17.02 -8.89
CA GLY A 121 -18.75 18.22 -9.73
C GLY A 121 -19.48 17.94 -11.03
N SER A 122 -18.81 18.21 -12.17
CA SER A 122 -19.36 18.00 -13.51
C SER A 122 -19.07 16.61 -14.09
N ASP A 123 -18.16 15.86 -13.50
CA ASP A 123 -17.66 14.60 -14.04
C ASP A 123 -18.04 13.42 -13.12
N SER A 124 -18.09 12.20 -13.66
CA SER A 124 -18.17 10.98 -12.85
C SER A 124 -16.77 10.55 -12.41
N LEU A 125 -16.68 9.73 -11.34
CA LEU A 125 -15.41 9.13 -10.92
C LEU A 125 -14.75 8.35 -12.08
N LYS A 126 -15.54 7.67 -12.90
CA LYS A 126 -15.08 6.97 -14.11
C LYS A 126 -14.40 7.94 -15.09
N ALA A 127 -15.03 9.07 -15.38
CA ALA A 127 -14.50 10.08 -16.31
C ALA A 127 -13.22 10.72 -15.76
N ILE A 128 -13.16 11.01 -14.45
CA ILE A 128 -11.97 11.55 -13.79
C ILE A 128 -10.82 10.55 -13.85
N TYR A 129 -11.11 9.29 -13.53
CA TYR A 129 -10.14 8.19 -13.57
C TYR A 129 -9.58 7.97 -14.98
N GLN A 130 -10.42 8.00 -16.02
CA GLN A 130 -9.98 7.84 -17.41
C GLN A 130 -9.04 8.98 -17.87
N LYS A 131 -9.20 10.18 -17.33
CA LYS A 131 -8.35 11.34 -17.65
C LYS A 131 -6.98 11.30 -16.97
N GLY A 132 -6.88 10.79 -15.74
CA GLY A 132 -5.66 10.93 -14.97
C GLY A 132 -5.34 9.80 -13.99
N GLY A 133 -6.01 8.64 -14.11
CA GLY A 133 -5.77 7.46 -13.28
C GLY A 133 -6.20 7.64 -11.82
N ALA A 134 -5.67 6.80 -10.94
CA ALA A 134 -6.06 6.77 -9.52
C ALA A 134 -5.71 8.07 -8.79
N ALA A 135 -4.55 8.66 -9.06
CA ALA A 135 -4.12 9.92 -8.44
C ALA A 135 -5.07 11.09 -8.74
N ALA A 136 -5.72 11.09 -9.92
CA ALA A 136 -6.67 12.15 -10.27
C ALA A 136 -7.95 12.14 -9.41
N LEU A 137 -8.25 11.03 -8.71
CA LEU A 137 -9.40 10.91 -7.83
C LEU A 137 -9.19 11.56 -6.46
N GLU A 138 -7.94 11.78 -6.03
CA GLU A 138 -7.62 12.27 -4.68
C GLU A 138 -8.22 13.64 -4.40
N LYS A 139 -7.94 14.61 -5.26
CA LYS A 139 -8.42 15.99 -5.03
C LYS A 139 -9.95 16.09 -5.07
N PRO A 140 -10.66 15.59 -6.10
CA PRO A 140 -12.12 15.65 -6.14
C PRO A 140 -12.80 14.98 -4.95
N LEU A 141 -12.27 13.84 -4.48
CA LEU A 141 -12.80 13.15 -3.30
C LEU A 141 -12.48 13.89 -2.00
N THR A 142 -11.31 14.54 -1.90
CA THR A 142 -10.98 15.43 -0.79
C THR A 142 -11.96 16.61 -0.73
N ASP A 143 -12.26 17.23 -1.88
CA ASP A 143 -13.13 18.40 -1.95
C ASP A 143 -14.59 18.09 -1.48
N ILE A 144 -15.12 16.91 -1.77
CA ILE A 144 -16.49 16.53 -1.37
C ILE A 144 -16.58 15.94 0.04
N SER A 145 -15.52 15.28 0.53
CA SER A 145 -15.53 14.62 1.84
C SER A 145 -14.99 15.50 2.97
N GLY A 146 -14.18 16.50 2.64
CA GLY A 146 -13.39 17.27 3.61
C GLY A 146 -12.25 16.47 4.26
N LEU A 147 -12.04 15.20 3.87
CA LEU A 147 -10.94 14.34 4.31
C LEU A 147 -9.82 14.36 3.27
N SER A 148 -8.59 14.61 3.71
CA SER A 148 -7.44 14.62 2.80
C SER A 148 -7.09 13.20 2.34
N PHE A 149 -7.28 12.92 1.06
CA PHE A 149 -6.78 11.72 0.39
C PHE A 149 -5.46 12.06 -0.28
N THR A 150 -4.39 11.41 0.15
CA THR A 150 -3.03 11.66 -0.35
C THR A 150 -2.35 10.39 -0.81
N LYS A 151 -3.04 9.26 -0.71
CA LYS A 151 -2.52 7.94 -1.04
C LYS A 151 -3.60 7.06 -1.65
N TYR A 152 -3.20 6.22 -2.59
CA TYR A 152 -4.10 5.22 -3.17
C TYR A 152 -3.45 3.83 -3.27
N ILE A 153 -4.29 2.82 -3.33
CA ILE A 153 -3.96 1.46 -3.74
C ILE A 153 -4.94 1.08 -4.84
N LYS A 154 -4.45 0.89 -6.05
CA LYS A 154 -5.25 0.44 -7.19
C LYS A 154 -5.05 -1.06 -7.42
N MET A 155 -6.13 -1.77 -7.60
CA MET A 155 -6.13 -3.22 -7.82
C MET A 155 -7.08 -3.59 -8.97
N SER A 156 -6.59 -4.38 -9.92
CA SER A 156 -7.46 -5.11 -10.86
C SER A 156 -8.06 -6.35 -10.19
N GLN A 157 -9.01 -6.99 -10.87
CA GLN A 157 -9.60 -8.26 -10.39
C GLN A 157 -8.53 -9.32 -10.10
N THR A 158 -7.59 -9.51 -11.03
CA THR A 158 -6.48 -10.45 -10.88
C THR A 158 -5.58 -10.08 -9.70
N GLN A 159 -5.33 -8.80 -9.48
CA GLN A 159 -4.52 -8.32 -8.35
C GLN A 159 -5.25 -8.49 -7.01
N LEU A 160 -6.54 -8.17 -6.95
CA LEU A 160 -7.38 -8.40 -5.77
C LEU A 160 -7.38 -9.88 -5.39
N LYS A 161 -7.57 -10.78 -6.38
CA LYS A 161 -7.51 -12.23 -6.15
C LYS A 161 -6.17 -12.67 -5.56
N LYS A 162 -5.04 -12.12 -6.01
CA LYS A 162 -3.72 -12.40 -5.44
C LYS A 162 -3.61 -11.92 -4.00
N VAL A 163 -4.10 -10.71 -3.70
CA VAL A 163 -4.08 -10.16 -2.34
C VAL A 163 -4.90 -11.04 -1.40
N VAL A 164 -6.13 -11.38 -1.75
CA VAL A 164 -6.97 -12.28 -0.94
C VAL A 164 -6.33 -13.66 -0.78
N SER A 165 -5.75 -14.23 -1.84
CA SER A 165 -5.02 -15.51 -1.75
C SER A 165 -3.83 -15.45 -0.78
N LYS A 166 -3.18 -14.30 -0.66
CA LYS A 166 -2.03 -14.10 0.24
C LYS A 166 -2.44 -14.01 1.72
N ILE A 167 -3.55 -13.35 2.01
CA ILE A 167 -4.04 -13.18 3.39
C ILE A 167 -4.82 -14.38 3.90
N GLY A 168 -5.37 -15.20 3.01
CA GLY A 168 -6.27 -16.33 3.28
C GLY A 168 -7.73 -15.97 3.00
N ASP A 169 -8.62 -16.95 3.28
CA ASP A 169 -10.06 -16.79 3.07
C ASP A 169 -10.61 -15.63 3.92
N VAL A 170 -11.57 -14.91 3.35
CA VAL A 170 -12.20 -13.74 3.97
C VAL A 170 -13.64 -14.06 4.33
N THR A 171 -14.01 -13.89 5.59
CA THR A 171 -15.41 -14.05 6.03
C THR A 171 -16.19 -12.81 5.66
N VAL A 172 -17.23 -13.02 4.82
CA VAL A 172 -18.13 -11.96 4.38
C VAL A 172 -19.57 -12.36 4.73
N ARG A 173 -20.35 -11.41 5.25
CA ARG A 173 -21.79 -11.63 5.49
C ARG A 173 -22.56 -11.43 4.20
N ILE A 174 -23.22 -12.49 3.73
CA ILE A 174 -24.07 -12.48 2.53
C ILE A 174 -25.51 -12.19 2.98
N PRO A 175 -26.15 -11.13 2.46
CA PRO A 175 -27.46 -10.70 2.96
C PRO A 175 -28.62 -11.65 2.59
N SER A 176 -28.50 -12.34 1.47
CA SER A 176 -29.50 -13.30 0.96
C SER A 176 -28.82 -14.32 0.07
N ASP A 177 -29.47 -15.46 -0.14
CA ASP A 177 -28.99 -16.49 -1.05
C ASP A 177 -28.73 -15.94 -2.46
N ILE A 178 -27.57 -16.30 -3.02
CA ILE A 178 -27.16 -15.89 -4.37
C ILE A 178 -27.07 -17.11 -5.26
N ASN A 179 -27.83 -17.11 -6.35
CA ASN A 179 -27.74 -18.09 -7.43
C ASN A 179 -27.62 -17.33 -8.76
N TYR A 180 -26.40 -16.90 -9.06
CA TYR A 180 -26.11 -16.10 -10.25
C TYR A 180 -25.43 -16.95 -11.32
N LYS A 181 -25.94 -16.82 -12.57
CA LYS A 181 -25.35 -17.41 -13.77
C LYS A 181 -25.20 -16.32 -14.83
N GLY A 182 -24.06 -15.69 -14.90
CA GLY A 182 -23.70 -14.71 -15.93
C GLY A 182 -22.93 -15.34 -17.08
N ALA A 183 -22.55 -14.51 -18.05
CA ALA A 183 -21.73 -14.93 -19.18
C ALA A 183 -20.29 -15.27 -18.76
N ASP A 184 -19.71 -14.48 -17.82
CA ASP A 184 -18.30 -14.57 -17.46
C ASP A 184 -18.06 -15.49 -16.27
N PHE A 185 -19.02 -15.60 -15.34
CA PHE A 185 -18.91 -16.47 -14.18
C PHE A 185 -20.26 -16.86 -13.59
N SER A 186 -20.23 -17.90 -12.76
CA SER A 186 -21.35 -18.26 -11.90
C SER A 186 -20.98 -18.11 -10.44
N LEU A 187 -21.97 -17.78 -9.59
CA LEU A 187 -21.81 -17.60 -8.16
C LEU A 187 -22.98 -18.23 -7.43
N LEU A 188 -22.67 -19.15 -6.54
CA LEU A 188 -23.64 -19.77 -5.63
C LEU A 188 -23.15 -19.58 -4.20
N LEU A 189 -23.91 -18.83 -3.40
CA LEU A 189 -23.62 -18.57 -1.99
C LEU A 189 -24.92 -18.59 -1.20
N ASP A 190 -24.88 -19.17 -0.01
CA ASP A 190 -25.97 -19.11 0.94
C ASP A 190 -25.94 -17.81 1.75
N ALA A 191 -27.07 -17.38 2.27
CA ALA A 191 -27.16 -16.24 3.18
C ALA A 191 -26.40 -16.51 4.49
N GLY A 192 -25.93 -15.45 5.14
CA GLY A 192 -25.17 -15.51 6.40
C GLY A 192 -23.67 -15.32 6.22
N ASP A 193 -22.90 -15.65 7.24
CA ASP A 193 -21.46 -15.50 7.22
C ASP A 193 -20.81 -16.62 6.39
N GLN A 194 -20.19 -16.25 5.29
CA GLN A 194 -19.53 -17.16 4.36
C GLN A 194 -18.03 -16.93 4.33
N ASN A 195 -17.27 -18.01 4.40
CA ASN A 195 -15.81 -17.95 4.29
C ASN A 195 -15.39 -18.09 2.83
N LEU A 196 -15.09 -16.96 2.19
CA LEU A 196 -14.86 -16.87 0.77
C LEU A 196 -13.40 -17.07 0.42
N THR A 197 -13.09 -18.07 -0.40
CA THR A 197 -11.81 -18.20 -1.07
C THR A 197 -11.53 -16.99 -1.97
N SER A 198 -10.30 -16.79 -2.39
CA SER A 198 -9.93 -15.65 -3.26
C SER A 198 -10.77 -15.58 -4.55
N ASP A 199 -11.14 -16.73 -5.13
CA ASP A 199 -12.00 -16.78 -6.33
C ASP A 199 -13.45 -16.37 -6.03
N LEU A 200 -14.03 -16.93 -4.98
CA LEU A 200 -15.39 -16.59 -4.56
C LEU A 200 -15.51 -15.14 -4.09
N PHE A 201 -14.50 -14.64 -3.36
CA PHE A 201 -14.46 -13.24 -2.94
C PHE A 201 -14.49 -12.28 -4.12
N CYS A 202 -13.64 -12.50 -5.14
CA CYS A 202 -13.61 -11.67 -6.32
C CYS A 202 -14.93 -11.74 -7.11
N LYS A 203 -15.52 -12.94 -7.29
CA LYS A 203 -16.81 -13.10 -7.93
C LYS A 203 -17.93 -12.38 -7.17
N TYR A 204 -17.93 -12.50 -5.84
CA TYR A 204 -18.88 -11.79 -5.00
C TYR A 204 -18.71 -10.28 -5.12
N PHE A 205 -17.47 -9.78 -5.04
CA PHE A 205 -17.18 -8.34 -5.17
C PHE A 205 -17.66 -7.77 -6.52
N LEU A 206 -17.55 -8.54 -7.60
CA LEU A 206 -18.05 -8.12 -8.92
C LEU A 206 -19.58 -8.13 -8.99
N TYR A 207 -20.19 -9.16 -8.43
CA TYR A 207 -21.64 -9.36 -8.44
C TYR A 207 -22.37 -8.37 -7.53
N ALA A 208 -21.84 -8.11 -6.36
CA ALA A 208 -22.49 -7.35 -5.30
C ALA A 208 -22.84 -5.93 -5.73
N ASP A 209 -23.93 -5.41 -5.18
CA ASP A 209 -24.24 -3.98 -5.23
C ASP A 209 -23.24 -3.13 -4.44
N ASN A 210 -23.47 -1.85 -4.36
CA ASN A 210 -22.57 -0.93 -3.68
C ASN A 210 -22.44 -1.24 -2.16
N SER A 211 -23.52 -1.66 -1.52
CA SER A 211 -23.51 -2.05 -0.10
C SER A 211 -22.70 -3.32 0.10
N GLY A 212 -22.92 -4.34 -0.72
CA GLY A 212 -22.19 -5.60 -0.65
C GLY A 212 -20.70 -5.43 -0.97
N LYS A 213 -20.33 -4.57 -1.93
CA LYS A 213 -18.92 -4.21 -2.19
C LYS A 213 -18.26 -3.52 -0.99
N ARG A 214 -18.98 -2.60 -0.34
CA ARG A 214 -18.52 -1.94 0.88
C ARG A 214 -18.25 -2.96 1.99
N ASP A 215 -19.21 -3.84 2.25
CA ASP A 215 -19.10 -4.84 3.31
C ASP A 215 -17.99 -5.87 3.02
N ALA A 216 -17.78 -6.21 1.76
CA ALA A 216 -16.63 -7.01 1.32
C ALA A 216 -15.30 -6.27 1.55
N ALA A 217 -15.21 -4.96 1.24
CA ALA A 217 -14.02 -4.16 1.51
C ALA A 217 -13.72 -4.06 3.01
N VAL A 218 -14.75 -3.87 3.85
CA VAL A 218 -14.64 -3.91 5.32
C VAL A 218 -14.11 -5.26 5.79
N SER A 219 -14.67 -6.36 5.28
CA SER A 219 -14.23 -7.71 5.62
C SER A 219 -12.78 -7.97 5.24
N LEU A 220 -12.37 -7.51 4.04
CA LEU A 220 -11.00 -7.60 3.57
C LEU A 220 -10.04 -6.84 4.50
N LEU A 221 -10.38 -5.61 4.87
CA LEU A 221 -9.55 -4.81 5.78
C LEU A 221 -9.44 -5.46 7.17
N ASN A 222 -10.53 -5.98 7.71
CA ASN A 222 -10.52 -6.69 8.98
C ASN A 222 -9.67 -7.97 8.91
N ALA A 223 -9.70 -8.70 7.79
CA ALA A 223 -8.84 -9.85 7.57
C ALA A 223 -7.35 -9.47 7.45
N LEU A 224 -7.05 -8.32 6.81
CA LEU A 224 -5.69 -7.77 6.75
C LEU A 224 -5.17 -7.36 8.13
N MET A 225 -6.03 -6.80 8.97
CA MET A 225 -5.67 -6.25 10.29
C MET A 225 -5.79 -7.29 11.42
N THR A 226 -5.66 -8.57 11.13
CA THR A 226 -5.55 -9.62 12.15
C THR A 226 -4.17 -9.63 12.80
N ALA A 227 -4.08 -10.10 14.05
CA ALA A 227 -2.80 -10.23 14.76
C ALA A 227 -1.76 -11.06 13.96
N LYS A 228 -2.20 -12.12 13.28
CA LYS A 228 -1.36 -12.96 12.41
C LYS A 228 -0.75 -12.15 11.26
N ASN A 229 -1.57 -11.38 10.55
CA ASN A 229 -1.13 -10.61 9.38
C ASN A 229 -0.29 -9.41 9.79
N VAL A 230 -0.60 -8.77 10.92
CA VAL A 230 0.19 -7.67 11.45
C VAL A 230 1.56 -8.14 11.95
N THR A 231 1.68 -9.34 12.50
CA THR A 231 2.99 -9.93 12.83
C THR A 231 3.84 -10.16 11.57
N ALA A 232 3.22 -10.44 10.43
CA ALA A 232 3.88 -10.63 9.13
C ALA A 232 3.80 -9.38 8.23
N GLN A 233 3.57 -8.20 8.80
CA GLN A 233 3.22 -6.97 8.06
C GLN A 233 4.26 -6.58 7.01
N ASP A 234 5.56 -6.72 7.27
CA ASP A 234 6.60 -6.35 6.30
C ASP A 234 6.53 -7.23 5.05
N THR A 235 6.30 -8.52 5.24
CA THR A 235 6.13 -9.47 4.12
C THR A 235 4.85 -9.17 3.34
N LEU A 236 3.77 -8.87 4.05
CA LEU A 236 2.48 -8.56 3.45
C LEU A 236 2.52 -7.21 2.72
N PHE A 237 3.13 -6.19 3.32
CA PHE A 237 3.35 -4.90 2.69
C PHE A 237 4.14 -5.05 1.38
N ASN A 238 5.30 -5.72 1.41
CA ASN A 238 6.10 -5.97 0.21
C ASN A 238 5.32 -6.75 -0.85
N PHE A 239 4.48 -7.70 -0.44
CA PHE A 239 3.63 -8.44 -1.37
C PHE A 239 2.60 -7.52 -2.04
N ILE A 240 1.91 -6.67 -1.29
CA ILE A 240 0.92 -5.71 -1.81
C ILE A 240 1.61 -4.74 -2.76
N MET A 241 2.74 -4.13 -2.37
CA MET A 241 3.51 -3.21 -3.22
C MET A 241 3.92 -3.81 -4.56
N ASN A 242 4.29 -5.09 -4.58
CA ASN A 242 4.72 -5.78 -5.79
C ASN A 242 3.56 -6.29 -6.66
N ASN A 243 2.34 -6.33 -6.14
CA ASN A 243 1.18 -6.89 -6.83
C ASN A 243 0.03 -5.91 -7.04
N THR A 244 0.16 -4.66 -6.64
CA THR A 244 -0.83 -3.60 -6.86
C THR A 244 -0.15 -2.38 -7.47
N ASP A 245 -0.94 -1.39 -7.87
CA ASP A 245 -0.44 -0.08 -8.29
C ASP A 245 -0.76 0.92 -7.16
N THR A 246 0.27 1.53 -6.59
CA THR A 246 0.10 2.41 -5.43
C THR A 246 1.20 3.46 -5.38
N ASP A 247 0.91 4.60 -4.79
CA ASP A 247 1.85 5.67 -4.47
C ASP A 247 2.36 5.63 -3.02
N ILE A 248 1.92 4.63 -2.23
CA ILE A 248 2.47 4.39 -0.88
C ILE A 248 3.92 3.93 -1.02
N SER A 249 4.83 4.64 -0.39
CA SER A 249 6.25 4.30 -0.40
C SER A 249 6.66 3.48 0.82
N VAL A 250 7.84 2.86 0.74
CA VAL A 250 8.47 2.18 1.90
C VAL A 250 8.68 3.16 3.06
N VAL A 251 8.95 4.44 2.76
CA VAL A 251 9.10 5.48 3.79
C VAL A 251 7.76 5.77 4.48
N ASP A 252 6.66 5.83 3.72
CA ASP A 252 5.33 6.01 4.31
C ASP A 252 4.98 4.83 5.22
N TYR A 253 5.25 3.62 4.78
CA TYR A 253 5.03 2.41 5.57
C TYR A 253 5.88 2.38 6.84
N SER A 254 7.18 2.70 6.76
CA SER A 254 8.07 2.65 7.92
C SER A 254 7.65 3.60 9.05
N LYS A 255 6.99 4.72 8.72
CA LYS A 255 6.47 5.67 9.70
C LYS A 255 5.29 5.12 10.50
N VAL A 256 4.53 4.18 9.93
CA VAL A 256 3.29 3.66 10.54
C VAL A 256 3.37 2.19 10.97
N SER A 257 4.39 1.45 10.56
CA SER A 257 4.48 0.00 10.79
C SER A 257 4.44 -0.40 12.26
N SER A 258 5.20 0.30 13.12
CA SER A 258 5.17 0.06 14.58
C SER A 258 3.81 0.37 15.19
N ALA A 259 3.17 1.38 14.66
CA ALA A 259 1.90 1.86 15.11
C ALA A 259 0.74 0.95 14.66
N LEU A 260 0.82 0.30 13.50
CA LEU A 260 -0.15 -0.72 13.08
C LEU A 260 -0.20 -1.89 14.06
N THR A 261 0.94 -2.30 14.60
CA THR A 261 1.01 -3.36 15.62
C THR A 261 0.23 -2.96 16.87
N LEU A 262 0.48 -1.76 17.40
CA LEU A 262 -0.24 -1.23 18.57
C LEU A 262 -1.73 -1.04 18.28
N PHE A 263 -2.06 -0.54 17.09
CA PHE A 263 -3.45 -0.35 16.66
C PHE A 263 -4.27 -1.64 16.74
N VAL A 264 -3.70 -2.76 16.28
CA VAL A 264 -4.38 -4.07 16.33
C VAL A 264 -4.36 -4.68 17.73
N GLN A 265 -3.27 -4.53 18.48
CA GLN A 265 -3.15 -5.10 19.83
C GLN A 265 -4.09 -4.42 20.84
N GLU A 266 -4.28 -3.11 20.73
CA GLU A 266 -5.10 -2.37 21.67
C GLU A 266 -6.59 -2.43 21.35
N LYS A 267 -6.97 -2.86 20.14
CA LYS A 267 -8.38 -2.98 19.76
C LYS A 267 -8.87 -4.42 19.87
N SER A 268 -9.85 -4.63 20.74
CA SER A 268 -10.64 -5.84 20.73
C SER A 268 -11.70 -5.76 19.63
N GLY A 269 -11.61 -6.62 18.62
CA GLY A 269 -12.61 -6.72 17.53
C GLY A 269 -12.20 -6.05 16.23
N ASN A 270 -13.18 -5.82 15.36
CA ASN A 270 -12.97 -5.29 14.02
C ASN A 270 -12.47 -3.84 14.03
N VAL A 271 -11.47 -3.55 13.22
CA VAL A 271 -10.88 -2.20 13.07
C VAL A 271 -11.55 -1.41 11.95
N ALA A 272 -12.10 -2.09 10.95
CA ALA A 272 -12.82 -1.47 9.85
C ALA A 272 -14.33 -1.59 10.02
N SER A 273 -15.07 -0.55 9.66
CA SER A 273 -16.52 -0.47 9.70
C SER A 273 -17.09 0.20 8.45
N ALA A 274 -18.30 -0.21 8.09
CA ALA A 274 -19.04 0.40 6.99
C ALA A 274 -19.59 1.77 7.38
N ALA A 275 -19.46 2.73 6.47
CA ALA A 275 -20.13 4.02 6.57
C ALA A 275 -20.93 4.28 5.28
N ASN A 276 -22.13 4.87 5.42
CA ASN A 276 -22.97 5.22 4.27
C ASN A 276 -22.61 6.59 3.69
N GLU A 277 -22.09 7.47 4.53
CA GLU A 277 -21.72 8.84 4.20
C GLU A 277 -20.31 9.13 4.71
N PHE A 278 -19.69 10.16 4.17
CA PHE A 278 -18.41 10.62 4.67
C PHE A 278 -18.56 11.08 6.12
N PRO A 279 -17.70 10.62 7.04
CA PRO A 279 -17.72 11.08 8.42
C PRO A 279 -17.49 12.60 8.47
N GLU A 280 -18.26 13.30 9.30
CA GLU A 280 -18.07 14.74 9.50
C GLU A 280 -16.64 15.03 9.97
N VAL A 281 -15.92 15.81 9.19
CA VAL A 281 -14.61 16.32 9.59
C VAL A 281 -14.85 17.60 10.40
N THR A 282 -14.82 17.48 11.72
CA THR A 282 -14.88 18.66 12.59
C THR A 282 -13.66 19.55 12.25
N LYS A 283 -13.89 20.66 11.56
CA LYS A 283 -12.85 21.67 11.33
C LYS A 283 -12.40 22.13 12.72
N LYS A 284 -11.23 21.69 13.17
CA LYS A 284 -10.56 22.31 14.32
C LYS A 284 -10.37 23.77 13.94
N ASN A 285 -11.14 24.67 14.58
CA ASN A 285 -10.94 26.10 14.41
C ASN A 285 -9.49 26.39 14.78
N GLU A 286 -8.66 26.64 13.78
CA GLU A 286 -7.38 27.30 13.97
C GLU A 286 -7.69 28.71 14.48
N LYS A 287 -7.44 28.93 15.77
CA LYS A 287 -7.34 30.25 16.40
C LYS A 287 -5.88 30.60 16.51
#